data_ddd25f5211c237d641272a98053dbf3d
#
_entry.id   ddd25f5211c237d641272a98053dbf3d
#
_cell.length_a   1.000
_cell.length_b   1.000
_cell.length_c   1.000
_cell.angle_alpha   90.00
_cell.angle_beta   90.00
_cell.angle_gamma   90.00
#
_symmetry.space_group_name_H-M   'P 1'
#
loop_
_entity.id
_entity.type
_entity.pdbx_description
1 polymer ?
#
loop_
_entity_poly.entity_id
_entity_poly.type
_entity_poly.pdbx_seq_one_letter_code
_entity_poly.pdbx_strand_id
1 'polypeptide(L)'
;MKNKITHTITASTARRRRGGAEKGDTDLRSRNASSRKSKRQESRAAGYHLPATTSLPALLHRQSDQQFRRLIQDLLTVSRRLELARDYFGRRISVTGPQYSLLMTVAQLQGTTGVSVGSVAKAMLVSSAFITSEIGKLSDAGLITKRPNPEDGRSALLSLAPAGRMRIDGLISEIRTVNDLFFGLLGARSFAPLCASAGALVRGSREAMQYIERIEEVSDKGL
;
A
#
# COMPACT_ATOMS: atom_id res chain seq x y z
N MET A 1 -17.46 -46.31 -27.97
CA MET A 1 -16.77 -47.51 -27.49
C MET A 1 -16.80 -47.44 -25.99
N LYS A 2 -17.79 -48.00 -25.29
CA LYS A 2 -17.96 -49.34 -24.72
C LYS A 2 -16.68 -49.79 -23.98
N ASN A 3 -16.71 -49.79 -22.60
CA ASN A 3 -16.95 -51.05 -21.89
C ASN A 3 -17.25 -50.79 -20.42
N LYS A 4 -18.37 -51.36 -20.01
CA LYS A 4 -18.79 -51.76 -18.67
C LYS A 4 -17.98 -52.98 -18.25
N ILE A 5 -17.70 -53.19 -16.96
CA ILE A 5 -17.79 -54.51 -16.35
C ILE A 5 -18.21 -54.36 -14.87
N THR A 6 -19.28 -54.99 -14.55
CA THR A 6 -19.93 -55.32 -13.30
C THR A 6 -19.42 -56.68 -12.80
N HIS A 7 -19.46 -56.96 -11.47
CA HIS A 7 -19.78 -58.24 -10.82
C HIS A 7 -19.58 -58.06 -9.30
N THR A 8 -20.56 -58.10 -8.46
CA THR A 8 -21.51 -59.16 -8.03
C THR A 8 -21.01 -59.99 -6.83
N ILE A 9 -21.63 -59.74 -5.68
CA ILE A 9 -22.23 -60.59 -4.61
C ILE A 9 -21.42 -61.80 -4.12
N THR A 10 -21.29 -61.96 -2.80
CA THR A 10 -21.93 -63.09 -2.07
C THR A 10 -21.99 -62.87 -0.55
N ALA A 11 -23.12 -63.19 0.03
CA ALA A 11 -23.43 -63.24 1.45
C ALA A 11 -23.10 -64.64 2.04
N SER A 12 -22.84 -64.71 3.35
CA SER A 12 -23.19 -65.89 4.16
C SER A 12 -23.10 -65.63 5.67
N THR A 13 -24.28 -65.63 6.30
CA THR A 13 -24.81 -66.34 7.47
C THR A 13 -23.99 -66.51 8.76
N ALA A 14 -24.51 -65.85 9.79
CA ALA A 14 -24.89 -66.30 11.16
C ALA A 14 -23.99 -67.22 11.97
N ARG A 15 -23.67 -66.80 13.22
CA ARG A 15 -23.96 -67.61 14.41
C ARG A 15 -23.94 -66.79 15.73
N ARG A 16 -25.07 -66.96 16.47
CA ARG A 16 -25.30 -66.49 17.85
C ARG A 16 -24.32 -67.16 18.84
N ARG A 17 -23.86 -66.42 19.88
CA ARG A 17 -23.97 -66.84 21.28
C ARG A 17 -23.68 -65.75 22.30
N ARG A 18 -24.40 -65.86 23.40
CA ARG A 18 -24.58 -65.01 24.59
C ARG A 18 -23.33 -64.89 25.46
N GLY A 19 -23.29 -63.83 26.25
CA GLY A 19 -22.49 -63.60 27.47
C GLY A 19 -22.14 -62.10 27.56
N GLY A 20 -22.66 -61.33 28.39
CA GLY A 20 -22.77 -61.26 29.81
C GLY A 20 -22.16 -59.92 30.21
N ALA A 21 -22.95 -59.04 30.76
CA ALA A 21 -22.75 -57.79 31.51
C ALA A 21 -21.32 -57.49 32.06
N GLU A 22 -20.99 -56.21 32.02
CA GLU A 22 -20.04 -55.36 32.70
C GLU A 22 -19.11 -54.60 31.76
N LYS A 23 -19.61 -53.54 31.11
CA LYS A 23 -18.79 -52.50 30.46
C LYS A 23 -19.54 -51.14 30.36
N GLY A 24 -20.15 -50.70 31.47
CA GLY A 24 -20.94 -49.46 31.46
C GLY A 24 -20.17 -48.21 31.95
N ASP A 25 -19.07 -48.35 32.67
CA ASP A 25 -18.47 -47.21 33.37
C ASP A 25 -17.11 -46.69 32.79
N THR A 26 -16.46 -47.48 31.97
CA THR A 26 -15.17 -47.09 31.34
C THR A 26 -15.37 -46.26 30.08
N ASP A 27 -16.53 -46.38 29.40
CA ASP A 27 -16.80 -45.71 28.11
C ASP A 27 -17.23 -44.23 28.31
N LEU A 28 -17.86 -43.89 29.43
CA LEU A 28 -18.23 -42.50 29.76
C LEU A 28 -17.06 -41.65 30.18
N ARG A 29 -16.03 -42.23 30.83
CA ARG A 29 -14.81 -41.52 31.20
C ARG A 29 -13.87 -41.26 30.00
N SER A 30 -13.81 -42.20 29.06
CA SER A 30 -13.02 -42.05 27.85
C SER A 30 -13.63 -41.02 26.87
N ARG A 31 -14.96 -40.96 26.74
CA ARG A 31 -15.69 -39.97 25.95
C ARG A 31 -15.54 -38.54 26.52
N ASN A 32 -15.58 -38.38 27.83
CA ASN A 32 -15.37 -37.09 28.48
C ASN A 32 -13.91 -36.63 28.43
N ALA A 33 -12.94 -37.53 28.45
CA ALA A 33 -11.52 -37.22 28.33
C ALA A 33 -11.14 -36.82 26.87
N SER A 34 -11.72 -37.51 25.86
CA SER A 34 -11.49 -37.15 24.45
C SER A 34 -12.18 -35.84 24.06
N SER A 35 -13.42 -35.59 24.58
CA SER A 35 -14.09 -34.27 24.37
C SER A 35 -13.37 -33.11 25.04
N ARG A 36 -12.77 -33.32 26.20
CA ARG A 36 -11.94 -32.27 26.87
C ARG A 36 -10.59 -32.05 26.17
N LYS A 37 -9.97 -33.11 25.60
CA LYS A 37 -8.77 -32.98 24.78
C LYS A 37 -9.06 -32.26 23.46
N SER A 38 -10.17 -32.58 22.78
CA SER A 38 -10.59 -31.89 21.56
C SER A 38 -10.85 -30.41 21.80
N LYS A 39 -11.65 -30.03 22.81
CA LYS A 39 -11.88 -28.63 23.20
C LYS A 39 -10.61 -27.87 23.61
N ARG A 40 -9.65 -28.56 24.24
CA ARG A 40 -8.37 -27.96 24.62
C ARG A 40 -7.41 -27.84 23.44
N GLN A 41 -7.56 -28.67 22.41
CA GLN A 41 -6.79 -28.64 21.18
C GLN A 41 -7.37 -27.60 20.20
N GLU A 42 -8.69 -27.44 20.14
CA GLU A 42 -9.37 -26.37 19.41
C GLU A 42 -9.06 -24.99 20.01
N SER A 43 -8.98 -24.86 21.35
CA SER A 43 -8.56 -23.63 22.03
C SER A 43 -7.07 -23.26 21.83
N ARG A 44 -6.22 -24.23 21.46
CA ARG A 44 -4.80 -23.98 21.16
C ARG A 44 -4.53 -23.65 19.69
N ALA A 45 -5.49 -23.87 18.80
CA ALA A 45 -5.41 -23.61 17.37
C ALA A 45 -6.10 -22.30 16.94
N ALA A 46 -6.72 -21.57 17.87
CA ALA A 46 -7.25 -20.23 17.58
C ALA A 46 -6.07 -19.26 17.49
N GLY A 47 -5.52 -19.11 16.26
CA GLY A 47 -4.56 -18.05 15.95
C GLY A 47 -5.14 -16.68 16.36
N TYR A 48 -4.26 -15.71 16.60
CA TYR A 48 -4.69 -14.35 16.90
C TYR A 48 -5.63 -13.83 15.81
N HIS A 49 -6.82 -13.41 16.21
CA HIS A 49 -7.79 -12.80 15.32
C HIS A 49 -7.75 -11.29 15.51
N LEU A 50 -7.19 -10.59 14.51
CA LEU A 50 -7.10 -9.14 14.53
C LEU A 50 -8.53 -8.54 14.50
N PRO A 51 -8.91 -7.69 15.46
CA PRO A 51 -10.18 -6.95 15.41
C PRO A 51 -10.27 -6.08 14.16
N ALA A 52 -11.50 -5.69 13.79
CA ALA A 52 -11.71 -4.79 12.67
C ALA A 52 -11.01 -3.44 12.89
N THR A 53 -10.27 -2.97 11.89
CA THR A 53 -9.46 -1.75 11.93
C THR A 53 -10.17 -0.55 11.31
N THR A 54 -11.41 -0.74 10.85
CA THR A 54 -12.31 0.32 10.37
C THR A 54 -13.73 0.05 10.85
N SER A 55 -14.49 1.11 11.09
CA SER A 55 -15.93 1.05 11.40
C SER A 55 -16.81 1.50 10.22
N LEU A 56 -16.20 1.95 9.10
CA LEU A 56 -16.95 2.45 7.95
C LEU A 56 -17.64 1.30 7.21
N PRO A 57 -18.99 1.30 7.09
CA PRO A 57 -19.71 0.19 6.44
C PRO A 57 -19.27 -0.05 4.98
N ALA A 58 -18.86 1.01 4.26
CA ALA A 58 -18.37 0.92 2.88
C ALA A 58 -17.06 0.13 2.74
N LEU A 59 -16.29 -0.02 3.83
CA LEU A 59 -15.01 -0.73 3.86
C LEU A 59 -15.13 -2.13 4.47
N LEU A 60 -16.33 -2.50 4.93
CA LEU A 60 -16.62 -3.81 5.51
C LEU A 60 -17.31 -4.70 4.47
N HIS A 61 -16.80 -5.90 4.28
CA HIS A 61 -17.46 -6.94 3.50
C HIS A 61 -17.87 -8.07 4.44
N ARG A 62 -19.20 -8.37 4.55
CA ARG A 62 -19.75 -9.39 5.46
C ARG A 62 -19.20 -9.26 6.89
N GLN A 63 -19.18 -8.03 7.43
CA GLN A 63 -18.66 -7.70 8.76
C GLN A 63 -17.14 -7.88 8.91
N SER A 64 -16.39 -8.05 7.83
CA SER A 64 -14.94 -8.20 7.84
C SER A 64 -14.27 -7.07 7.08
N ASP A 65 -13.18 -6.55 7.63
CA ASP A 65 -12.32 -5.55 7.01
C ASP A 65 -11.10 -6.15 6.30
N GLN A 66 -11.11 -7.45 6.03
CA GLN A 66 -9.98 -8.15 5.41
C GLN A 66 -9.59 -7.56 4.05
N GLN A 67 -10.58 -7.18 3.22
CA GLN A 67 -10.32 -6.53 1.92
C GLN A 67 -9.71 -5.15 2.10
N PHE A 68 -10.16 -4.38 3.09
CA PHE A 68 -9.58 -3.09 3.43
C PHE A 68 -8.12 -3.23 3.88
N ARG A 69 -7.81 -4.16 4.79
CA ARG A 69 -6.42 -4.42 5.21
C ARG A 69 -5.53 -4.83 4.04
N ARG A 70 -6.05 -5.67 3.13
CA ARG A 70 -5.31 -6.04 1.91
C ARG A 70 -5.04 -4.83 1.03
N LEU A 71 -6.02 -3.95 0.83
CA LEU A 71 -5.84 -2.70 0.09
C LEU A 71 -4.72 -1.85 0.69
N ILE A 72 -4.67 -1.70 2.03
CA ILE A 72 -3.58 -0.96 2.69
C ILE A 72 -2.21 -1.59 2.38
N GLN A 73 -2.08 -2.92 2.47
CA GLN A 73 -0.82 -3.61 2.15
C GLN A 73 -0.43 -3.45 0.68
N ASP A 74 -1.38 -3.52 -0.24
CA ASP A 74 -1.15 -3.33 -1.66
C ASP A 74 -0.70 -1.89 -1.96
N LEU A 75 -1.33 -0.88 -1.33
CA LEU A 75 -0.93 0.54 -1.45
C LEU A 75 0.49 0.78 -0.93
N LEU A 76 0.84 0.23 0.24
CA LEU A 76 2.20 0.33 0.80
C LEU A 76 3.24 -0.34 -0.12
N THR A 77 2.89 -1.49 -0.69
CA THR A 77 3.76 -2.20 -1.63
C THR A 77 3.99 -1.40 -2.91
N VAL A 78 2.93 -0.83 -3.48
CA VAL A 78 3.01 0.02 -4.68
C VAL A 78 3.83 1.28 -4.37
N SER A 79 3.55 1.97 -3.25
CA SER A 79 4.31 3.14 -2.83
C SER A 79 5.80 2.86 -2.74
N ARG A 80 6.19 1.77 -2.06
CA ARG A 80 7.60 1.38 -1.93
C ARG A 80 8.25 1.10 -3.29
N ARG A 81 7.56 0.44 -4.20
CA ARG A 81 8.09 0.16 -5.54
C ARG A 81 8.23 1.42 -6.39
N LEU A 82 7.31 2.38 -6.27
CA LEU A 82 7.42 3.68 -6.92
C LEU A 82 8.62 4.48 -6.39
N GLU A 83 8.90 4.42 -5.08
CA GLU A 83 10.11 5.02 -4.50
C GLU A 83 11.38 4.40 -5.08
N LEU A 84 11.46 3.06 -5.16
CA LEU A 84 12.61 2.38 -5.77
C LEU A 84 12.81 2.76 -7.24
N ALA A 85 11.73 2.95 -8.01
CA ALA A 85 11.81 3.43 -9.38
C ALA A 85 12.35 4.88 -9.44
N ARG A 86 11.92 5.75 -8.52
CA ARG A 86 12.45 7.12 -8.42
C ARG A 86 13.94 7.14 -8.09
N ASP A 87 14.38 6.30 -7.15
CA ASP A 87 15.79 6.14 -6.82
C ASP A 87 16.61 5.67 -8.02
N TYR A 88 16.07 4.73 -8.79
CA TYR A 88 16.68 4.26 -10.02
C TYR A 88 16.83 5.40 -11.04
N PHE A 89 15.74 6.12 -11.33
CA PHE A 89 15.78 7.25 -12.28
C PHE A 89 16.71 8.37 -11.79
N GLY A 90 16.73 8.66 -10.49
CA GLY A 90 17.67 9.61 -9.90
C GLY A 90 19.12 9.24 -10.21
N ARG A 91 19.51 7.99 -9.96
CA ARG A 91 20.87 7.51 -10.26
C ARG A 91 21.21 7.63 -11.75
N ARG A 92 20.24 7.38 -12.63
CA ARG A 92 20.45 7.49 -14.10
C ARG A 92 20.84 8.90 -14.55
N ILE A 93 20.39 9.92 -13.83
CA ILE A 93 20.68 11.33 -14.13
C ILE A 93 21.62 11.98 -13.08
N SER A 94 22.29 11.18 -12.26
CA SER A 94 23.27 11.61 -11.26
C SER A 94 22.67 12.54 -10.18
N VAL A 95 21.48 12.20 -9.69
CA VAL A 95 20.83 12.85 -8.53
C VAL A 95 20.25 11.78 -7.60
N THR A 96 19.81 12.20 -6.40
CA THR A 96 19.09 11.30 -5.47
C THR A 96 17.63 11.12 -5.90
N GLY A 97 16.95 10.09 -5.39
CA GLY A 97 15.52 9.87 -5.65
C GLY A 97 14.64 11.06 -5.24
N PRO A 98 14.81 11.66 -4.05
CA PRO A 98 14.12 12.90 -3.67
C PRO A 98 14.40 14.07 -4.63
N GLN A 99 15.64 14.24 -5.08
CA GLN A 99 16.00 15.27 -6.07
C GLN A 99 15.37 15.00 -7.44
N TYR A 100 15.33 13.74 -7.88
CA TYR A 100 14.60 13.35 -9.08
C TYR A 100 13.11 13.70 -8.96
N SER A 101 12.48 13.37 -7.83
CA SER A 101 11.08 13.71 -7.57
C SER A 101 10.85 15.23 -7.59
N LEU A 102 11.79 16.00 -7.04
CA LEU A 102 11.75 17.46 -7.08
C LEU A 102 11.84 17.99 -8.52
N LEU A 103 12.78 17.50 -9.32
CA LEU A 103 12.92 17.87 -10.74
C LEU A 103 11.65 17.59 -11.52
N MET A 104 11.05 16.40 -11.34
CA MET A 104 9.80 16.03 -12.00
C MET A 104 8.62 16.88 -11.54
N THR A 105 8.55 17.25 -10.26
CA THR A 105 7.51 18.13 -9.72
C THR A 105 7.66 19.54 -10.28
N VAL A 106 8.88 20.08 -10.35
CA VAL A 106 9.14 21.37 -11.00
C VAL A 106 8.76 21.33 -12.47
N ALA A 107 9.17 20.27 -13.20
CA ALA A 107 8.81 20.09 -14.62
C ALA A 107 7.30 20.15 -14.85
N GLN A 108 6.53 19.52 -13.95
CA GLN A 108 5.08 19.40 -14.04
C GLN A 108 4.37 20.71 -13.68
N LEU A 109 4.88 21.47 -12.71
CA LEU A 109 4.18 22.63 -12.13
C LEU A 109 4.68 23.98 -12.65
N GLN A 110 5.86 24.07 -13.26
CA GLN A 110 6.51 25.33 -13.63
C GLN A 110 5.73 26.18 -14.66
N GLY A 111 4.89 25.56 -15.49
CA GLY A 111 4.23 26.26 -16.59
C GLY A 111 5.19 27.09 -17.44
N THR A 112 4.78 28.30 -17.83
CA THR A 112 5.60 29.28 -18.54
C THR A 112 6.31 30.25 -17.59
N THR A 113 5.80 30.40 -16.38
CA THR A 113 6.24 31.42 -15.41
C THR A 113 7.10 30.89 -14.26
N GLY A 114 7.31 29.57 -14.18
CA GLY A 114 7.98 28.94 -13.04
C GLY A 114 7.00 28.62 -11.90
N VAL A 115 7.46 27.89 -10.89
CA VAL A 115 6.67 27.44 -9.74
C VAL A 115 7.32 27.92 -8.44
N SER A 116 6.51 28.33 -7.45
CA SER A 116 7.03 28.76 -6.15
C SER A 116 7.53 27.57 -5.31
N VAL A 117 8.52 27.85 -4.42
CA VAL A 117 9.03 26.87 -3.45
C VAL A 117 7.89 26.27 -2.61
N GLY A 118 6.96 27.12 -2.14
CA GLY A 118 5.81 26.69 -1.35
C GLY A 118 4.86 25.74 -2.10
N SER A 119 4.63 26.01 -3.40
CA SER A 119 3.80 25.11 -4.23
C SER A 119 4.45 23.73 -4.41
N VAL A 120 5.77 23.68 -4.61
CA VAL A 120 6.51 22.44 -4.72
C VAL A 120 6.50 21.68 -3.38
N ALA A 121 6.76 22.36 -2.26
CA ALA A 121 6.72 21.78 -0.92
C ALA A 121 5.35 21.16 -0.62
N LYS A 122 4.27 21.88 -0.95
CA LYS A 122 2.87 21.39 -0.80
C LYS A 122 2.60 20.18 -1.68
N ALA A 123 3.06 20.17 -2.92
CA ALA A 123 2.85 19.05 -3.84
C ALA A 123 3.61 17.80 -3.40
N MET A 124 4.79 17.94 -2.83
CA MET A 124 5.65 16.85 -2.37
C MET A 124 5.36 16.42 -0.92
N LEU A 125 4.50 17.14 -0.18
CA LEU A 125 4.19 16.92 1.24
C LEU A 125 5.45 16.93 2.13
N VAL A 126 6.33 17.89 1.89
CA VAL A 126 7.56 18.11 2.66
C VAL A 126 7.68 19.56 3.11
N SER A 127 8.60 19.85 4.04
CA SER A 127 8.82 21.23 4.51
C SER A 127 9.46 22.11 3.43
N SER A 128 9.15 23.41 3.43
CA SER A 128 9.78 24.39 2.55
C SER A 128 11.29 24.48 2.79
N ALA A 129 11.75 24.24 4.03
CA ALA A 129 13.17 24.20 4.36
C ALA A 129 13.90 23.06 3.64
N PHE A 130 13.30 21.84 3.62
CA PHE A 130 13.83 20.71 2.86
C PHE A 130 13.94 21.06 1.37
N ILE A 131 12.85 21.59 0.77
CA ILE A 131 12.85 21.98 -0.64
C ILE A 131 13.94 23.01 -0.91
N THR A 132 14.08 24.03 -0.06
CA THR A 132 15.10 25.09 -0.24
C THR A 132 16.51 24.51 -0.24
N SER A 133 16.81 23.56 0.65
CA SER A 133 18.10 22.87 0.71
C SER A 133 18.38 22.08 -0.57
N GLU A 134 17.42 21.25 -1.00
CA GLU A 134 17.60 20.41 -2.19
C GLU A 134 17.66 21.23 -3.50
N ILE A 135 16.89 22.32 -3.58
CA ILE A 135 16.97 23.27 -4.71
C ILE A 135 18.36 23.91 -4.77
N GLY A 136 18.98 24.23 -3.62
CA GLY A 136 20.36 24.72 -3.59
C GLY A 136 21.27 23.78 -4.37
N LYS A 137 21.31 22.52 -3.98
CA LYS A 137 22.14 21.47 -4.61
C LYS A 137 21.85 21.30 -6.11
N LEU A 138 20.57 21.31 -6.51
CA LEU A 138 20.17 21.18 -7.91
C LEU A 138 20.48 22.43 -8.74
N SER A 139 20.45 23.61 -8.13
CA SER A 139 20.85 24.86 -8.76
C SER A 139 22.36 24.91 -8.99
N ASP A 140 23.15 24.49 -7.99
CA ASP A 140 24.61 24.39 -8.08
C ASP A 140 25.03 23.36 -9.14
N ALA A 141 24.25 22.30 -9.30
CA ALA A 141 24.40 21.30 -10.38
C ALA A 141 23.88 21.77 -11.74
N GLY A 142 23.38 23.03 -11.85
CA GLY A 142 22.87 23.62 -13.09
C GLY A 142 21.59 22.99 -13.63
N LEU A 143 20.80 22.28 -12.79
CA LEU A 143 19.59 21.54 -13.20
C LEU A 143 18.30 22.35 -12.98
N ILE A 144 18.31 23.29 -12.05
CA ILE A 144 17.20 24.22 -11.75
C ILE A 144 17.73 25.67 -11.82
N THR A 145 16.90 26.56 -12.36
CA THR A 145 17.08 28.01 -12.26
C THR A 145 16.12 28.58 -11.24
N LYS A 146 16.60 29.59 -10.51
CA LYS A 146 15.82 30.41 -9.57
C LYS A 146 15.74 31.84 -10.11
N ARG A 147 14.57 32.45 -10.00
CA ARG A 147 14.38 33.86 -10.24
C ARG A 147 13.48 34.46 -9.16
N PRO A 148 13.61 35.76 -8.85
CA PRO A 148 12.66 36.42 -7.95
C PRO A 148 11.23 36.27 -8.44
N ASN A 149 10.30 36.10 -7.52
CA ASN A 149 8.87 36.14 -7.86
C ASN A 149 8.44 37.61 -7.96
N PRO A 150 7.93 38.07 -9.11
CA PRO A 150 7.52 39.47 -9.27
C PRO A 150 6.28 39.82 -8.42
N GLU A 151 5.47 38.82 -8.03
CA GLU A 151 4.27 39.01 -7.19
C GLU A 151 4.60 38.98 -5.69
N ASP A 152 5.72 38.35 -5.31
CA ASP A 152 6.16 38.21 -3.92
C ASP A 152 7.68 38.14 -3.87
N GLY A 153 8.34 39.30 -3.66
CA GLY A 153 9.78 39.40 -3.61
C GLY A 153 10.49 38.59 -2.51
N ARG A 154 9.72 37.98 -1.58
CA ARG A 154 10.24 37.08 -0.55
C ARG A 154 10.31 35.63 -1.04
N SER A 155 9.72 35.32 -2.18
CA SER A 155 9.69 33.99 -2.76
C SER A 155 10.46 33.90 -4.07
N ALA A 156 10.92 32.72 -4.42
CA ALA A 156 11.58 32.44 -5.69
C ALA A 156 10.69 31.54 -6.57
N LEU A 157 10.72 31.80 -7.87
CA LEU A 157 10.16 30.94 -8.89
C LEU A 157 11.26 30.03 -9.43
N LEU A 158 10.92 28.76 -9.50
CA LEU A 158 11.77 27.65 -9.93
C LEU A 158 11.38 27.23 -11.33
N SER A 159 12.39 26.93 -12.15
CA SER A 159 12.20 26.33 -13.47
C SER A 159 13.33 25.35 -13.75
N LEU A 160 13.08 24.35 -14.60
CA LEU A 160 14.16 23.50 -15.09
C LEU A 160 15.13 24.33 -15.91
N ALA A 161 16.42 24.23 -15.60
CA ALA A 161 17.50 24.73 -16.45
C ALA A 161 17.55 23.85 -17.74
N PRO A 162 18.22 24.39 -18.83
CA PRO A 162 18.39 23.60 -20.06
C PRO A 162 19.01 22.18 -19.82
N ALA A 163 20.03 22.11 -18.96
CA ALA A 163 20.66 20.84 -18.60
C ALA A 163 19.71 19.91 -17.84
N GLY A 164 18.85 20.45 -16.96
CA GLY A 164 17.82 19.67 -16.27
C GLY A 164 16.79 19.08 -17.24
N ARG A 165 16.33 19.88 -18.19
CA ARG A 165 15.43 19.41 -19.27
C ARG A 165 16.08 18.31 -20.08
N MET A 166 17.30 18.52 -20.57
CA MET A 166 18.02 17.53 -21.38
C MET A 166 18.19 16.19 -20.65
N ARG A 167 18.50 16.20 -19.34
CA ARG A 167 18.62 14.97 -18.55
C ARG A 167 17.28 14.23 -18.43
N ILE A 168 16.18 14.95 -18.19
CA ILE A 168 14.84 14.37 -18.11
C ILE A 168 14.42 13.82 -19.48
N ASP A 169 14.60 14.59 -20.54
CA ASP A 169 14.22 14.19 -21.91
C ASP A 169 14.98 12.93 -22.34
N GLY A 170 16.25 12.81 -22.01
CA GLY A 170 17.06 11.61 -22.24
C GLY A 170 16.55 10.37 -21.49
N LEU A 171 15.78 10.55 -20.41
CA LEU A 171 15.26 9.47 -19.59
C LEU A 171 13.80 9.06 -19.95
N ILE A 172 13.10 9.88 -20.74
CA ILE A 172 11.65 9.72 -21.01
C ILE A 172 11.30 8.34 -21.58
N SER A 173 12.13 7.80 -22.48
CA SER A 173 11.89 6.48 -23.06
C SER A 173 11.89 5.37 -22.00
N GLU A 174 12.83 5.45 -21.07
CA GLU A 174 12.99 4.50 -19.97
C GLU A 174 11.86 4.64 -18.95
N ILE A 175 11.51 5.89 -18.58
CA ILE A 175 10.36 6.19 -17.71
C ILE A 175 9.08 5.61 -18.31
N ARG A 176 8.85 5.79 -19.60
CA ARG A 176 7.67 5.26 -20.30
C ARG A 176 7.61 3.75 -20.19
N THR A 177 8.70 3.07 -20.51
CA THR A 177 8.76 1.60 -20.41
C THR A 177 8.44 1.10 -19.00
N VAL A 178 9.03 1.71 -17.97
CA VAL A 178 8.78 1.34 -16.58
C VAL A 178 7.32 1.61 -16.19
N ASN A 179 6.76 2.75 -16.57
CA ASN A 179 5.38 3.10 -16.30
C ASN A 179 4.41 2.14 -17.01
N ASP A 180 4.67 1.79 -18.28
CA ASP A 180 3.85 0.85 -19.03
C ASP A 180 3.85 -0.54 -18.39
N LEU A 181 4.99 -1.02 -17.88
CA LEU A 181 5.09 -2.25 -17.12
C LEU A 181 4.37 -2.15 -15.77
N PHE A 182 4.48 -1.02 -15.10
CA PHE A 182 3.90 -0.80 -13.76
C PHE A 182 2.38 -0.75 -13.80
N PHE A 183 1.83 -0.06 -14.78
CA PHE A 183 0.40 0.25 -14.89
C PHE A 183 -0.31 -0.50 -16.01
N GLY A 184 0.39 -1.32 -16.80
CA GLY A 184 -0.13 -1.99 -17.98
C GLY A 184 -1.29 -2.98 -17.74
N LEU A 185 -1.48 -3.41 -16.48
CA LEU A 185 -2.63 -4.22 -16.08
C LEU A 185 -3.92 -3.39 -15.89
N LEU A 186 -3.82 -2.05 -15.87
CA LEU A 186 -4.97 -1.16 -15.75
C LEU A 186 -5.60 -0.94 -17.11
N GLY A 187 -6.82 -1.43 -17.29
CA GLY A 187 -7.61 -1.11 -18.47
C GLY A 187 -8.15 0.32 -18.44
N ALA A 188 -8.51 0.87 -19.60
CA ALA A 188 -9.06 2.23 -19.75
C ALA A 188 -10.28 2.48 -18.83
N ARG A 189 -11.11 1.47 -18.58
CA ARG A 189 -12.28 1.57 -17.68
C ARG A 189 -11.91 1.72 -16.20
N SER A 190 -10.72 1.26 -15.81
CA SER A 190 -10.26 1.29 -14.40
C SER A 190 -9.45 2.54 -14.08
N PHE A 191 -8.85 3.19 -15.07
CA PHE A 191 -7.91 4.28 -14.85
C PHE A 191 -8.56 5.53 -14.25
N ALA A 192 -9.65 6.03 -14.85
CA ALA A 192 -10.33 7.23 -14.33
C ALA A 192 -10.92 7.04 -12.92
N PRO A 193 -11.62 5.91 -12.60
CA PRO A 193 -12.01 5.61 -11.22
C PRO A 193 -10.84 5.51 -10.25
N LEU A 194 -9.71 4.92 -10.65
CA LEU A 194 -8.52 4.85 -9.82
C LEU A 194 -7.97 6.25 -9.50
N CYS A 195 -7.90 7.14 -10.50
CA CYS A 195 -7.47 8.53 -10.29
C CYS A 195 -8.38 9.26 -9.30
N ALA A 196 -9.70 9.10 -9.44
CA ALA A 196 -10.68 9.69 -8.52
C ALA A 196 -10.52 9.16 -7.09
N SER A 197 -10.36 7.84 -6.95
CA SER A 197 -10.13 7.17 -5.65
C SER A 197 -8.81 7.60 -5.02
N ALA A 198 -7.73 7.65 -5.78
CA ALA A 198 -6.44 8.13 -5.30
C ALA A 198 -6.53 9.59 -4.81
N GLY A 199 -7.21 10.47 -5.55
CA GLY A 199 -7.47 11.84 -5.12
C GLY A 199 -8.29 11.93 -3.83
N ALA A 200 -9.28 11.05 -3.65
CA ALA A 200 -10.05 10.98 -2.40
C ALA A 200 -9.18 10.51 -1.23
N LEU A 201 -8.31 9.51 -1.43
CA LEU A 201 -7.38 9.04 -0.41
C LEU A 201 -6.37 10.13 0.00
N VAL A 202 -5.85 10.90 -0.95
CA VAL A 202 -4.96 12.06 -0.66
C VAL A 202 -5.68 13.12 0.19
N ARG A 203 -6.96 13.40 -0.06
CA ARG A 203 -7.74 14.33 0.78
C ARG A 203 -7.99 13.76 2.17
N GLY A 204 -8.46 12.52 2.28
CA GLY A 204 -8.74 11.86 3.55
C GLY A 204 -7.48 11.66 4.41
N SER A 205 -6.33 11.38 3.79
CA SER A 205 -5.07 11.25 4.53
C SER A 205 -4.65 12.53 5.24
N ARG A 206 -4.98 13.70 4.70
CA ARG A 206 -4.71 14.98 5.37
C ARG A 206 -5.45 15.12 6.69
N GLU A 207 -6.73 14.76 6.71
CA GLU A 207 -7.55 14.79 7.93
C GLU A 207 -7.04 13.78 8.97
N ALA A 208 -6.65 12.60 8.50
CA ALA A 208 -6.07 11.58 9.37
C ALA A 208 -4.75 12.04 10.00
N MET A 209 -3.85 12.68 9.24
CA MET A 209 -2.60 13.22 9.78
C MET A 209 -2.86 14.34 10.80
N GLN A 210 -3.77 15.26 10.53
CA GLN A 210 -4.16 16.29 11.49
C GLN A 210 -4.75 15.72 12.79
N TYR A 211 -5.45 14.59 12.69
CA TYR A 211 -5.95 13.90 13.88
C TYR A 211 -4.79 13.30 14.70
N ILE A 212 -3.82 12.67 14.05
CA ILE A 212 -2.63 12.10 14.70
C ILE A 212 -1.83 13.21 15.41
N GLU A 213 -1.53 14.31 14.71
CA GLU A 213 -0.81 15.45 15.27
C GLU A 213 -1.47 15.99 16.55
N ARG A 214 -2.81 16.11 16.56
CA ARG A 214 -3.55 16.55 17.76
C ARG A 214 -3.43 15.58 18.93
N ILE A 215 -3.41 14.26 18.67
CA ILE A 215 -3.24 13.25 19.74
C ILE A 215 -1.83 13.34 20.31
N GLU A 216 -0.81 13.46 19.47
CA GLU A 216 0.59 13.58 19.88
C GLU A 216 0.78 14.82 20.73
N GLU A 217 0.24 15.98 20.34
CA GLU A 217 0.30 17.22 21.12
C GLU A 217 -0.38 17.12 22.50
N VAL A 218 -1.46 16.35 22.62
CA VAL A 218 -2.16 16.12 23.89
C VAL A 218 -1.35 15.17 24.77
N SER A 219 -0.75 14.15 24.16
CA SER A 219 0.09 13.16 24.86
C SER A 219 1.35 13.80 25.47
N ASP A 220 2.00 14.69 24.71
CA ASP A 220 3.22 15.40 25.15
C ASP A 220 2.96 16.43 26.26
N LYS A 221 1.73 16.95 26.35
CA LYS A 221 1.32 17.91 27.40
C LYS A 221 0.80 17.24 28.67
N GLY A 222 0.60 15.93 28.66
CA GLY A 222 0.06 15.14 29.76
C GLY A 222 1.10 14.39 30.61
N LEU A 223 2.41 14.61 30.33
CA LEU A 223 3.55 14.20 31.14
C LEU A 223 4.12 15.40 31.90
#